data_e7172f6434f8e93ccb363562624f8e6c
#
_entry.id   e7172f6434f8e93ccb363562624f8e6c
#
_cell.length_a   1.000
_cell.length_b   1.000
_cell.length_c   1.000
_cell.angle_alpha   90.00
_cell.angle_beta   90.00
_cell.angle_gamma   90.00
#
_symmetry.space_group_name_H-M   'P 1'
#
loop_
_entity.id
_entity.type
_entity.pdbx_description
1 polymer ?
#
loop_
_entity_poly.entity_id
_entity_poly.type
_entity_poly.pdbx_seq_one_letter_code
_entity_poly.pdbx_strand_id
1 'polypeptide(L)'
;MNILVLNGSPRPKANTKAHIEAFKEGAEAKGHSVRVFNVGNMKINGCLGCEYCHTKGEGTCVQKDDMQEIYPYLANSDMVVIASPIYYWGFSGQMMSLITRFYAPGRPAADKYALFLSSGSPGVYDAPVSEYKSILKFFGATNMGIITAYGDQNQSEEKLKEFKDFGLSL
;
A
#
# COMPACT_ATOMS: atom_id res chain seq x y z
N MET A 1 -2.93 -16.71 -3.30
CA MET A 1 -2.97 -15.37 -3.92
C MET A 1 -1.55 -14.82 -4.07
N ASN A 2 -1.35 -14.00 -5.09
CA ASN A 2 -0.18 -13.12 -5.21
C ASN A 2 -0.52 -11.78 -4.56
N ILE A 3 0.12 -11.46 -3.45
CA ILE A 3 -0.15 -10.27 -2.66
C ILE A 3 0.99 -9.27 -2.84
N LEU A 4 0.65 -8.07 -3.31
CA LEU A 4 1.57 -6.95 -3.42
C LEU A 4 1.44 -6.04 -2.19
N VAL A 5 2.52 -5.83 -1.46
CA VAL A 5 2.57 -4.92 -0.32
C VAL A 5 3.41 -3.70 -0.68
N LEU A 6 2.81 -2.52 -0.55
CA LEU A 6 3.44 -1.23 -0.81
C LEU A 6 3.74 -0.55 0.53
N ASN A 7 5.02 -0.51 0.93
CA ASN A 7 5.47 0.10 2.18
C ASN A 7 5.89 1.55 1.94
N GLY A 8 5.08 2.50 2.40
CA GLY A 8 5.34 3.93 2.27
C GLY A 8 6.28 4.52 3.34
N SER A 9 6.80 3.72 4.26
CA SER A 9 7.68 4.25 5.30
C SER A 9 9.12 4.42 4.81
N PRO A 10 9.71 5.63 4.91
CA PRO A 10 11.13 5.84 4.59
C PRO A 10 12.09 5.41 5.71
N ARG A 11 11.57 5.04 6.89
CA ARG A 11 12.40 4.70 8.06
C ARG A 11 12.85 3.24 8.00
N PRO A 12 14.15 2.92 8.18
CA PRO A 12 14.63 1.54 8.17
C PRO A 12 14.03 0.65 9.28
N LYS A 13 13.87 1.24 10.48
CA LYS A 13 13.25 0.61 11.65
C LYS A 13 11.87 1.22 11.89
N ALA A 14 10.94 0.95 10.98
CA ALA A 14 9.60 1.53 11.02
C ALA A 14 8.59 0.58 11.66
N ASN A 15 7.61 1.13 12.38
CA ASN A 15 6.44 0.39 12.85
C ASN A 15 5.70 -0.27 11.67
N THR A 16 5.51 0.47 10.57
CA THR A 16 4.90 -0.06 9.34
C THR A 16 5.59 -1.33 8.85
N LYS A 17 6.94 -1.42 8.97
CA LYS A 17 7.70 -2.61 8.58
C LYS A 17 7.36 -3.81 9.46
N ALA A 18 7.31 -3.61 10.79
CA ALA A 18 6.95 -4.69 11.72
C ALA A 18 5.53 -5.22 11.45
N HIS A 19 4.58 -4.34 11.15
CA HIS A 19 3.20 -4.70 10.77
C HIS A 19 3.19 -5.57 9.50
N ILE A 20 3.95 -5.16 8.47
CA ILE A 20 4.07 -5.89 7.21
C ILE A 20 4.71 -7.27 7.43
N GLU A 21 5.75 -7.36 8.25
CA GLU A 21 6.43 -8.64 8.56
C GLU A 21 5.48 -9.61 9.28
N ALA A 22 4.73 -9.13 10.27
CA ALA A 22 3.72 -9.94 10.96
C ALA A 22 2.61 -10.42 10.00
N PHE A 23 2.06 -9.52 9.18
CA PHE A 23 1.08 -9.88 8.16
C PHE A 23 1.63 -10.92 7.18
N LYS A 24 2.85 -10.69 6.67
CA LYS A 24 3.52 -11.57 5.71
C LYS A 24 3.67 -12.99 6.29
N GLU A 25 4.14 -13.11 7.54
CA GLU A 25 4.25 -14.41 8.20
C GLU A 25 2.91 -15.17 8.20
N GLY A 26 1.80 -14.49 8.53
CA GLY A 26 0.47 -15.09 8.51
C GLY A 26 0.02 -15.50 7.12
N ALA A 27 0.17 -14.62 6.14
CA ALA A 27 -0.26 -14.86 4.76
C ALA A 27 0.55 -15.99 4.10
N GLU A 28 1.87 -16.01 4.29
CA GLU A 28 2.74 -17.07 3.75
C GLU A 28 2.46 -18.43 4.40
N ALA A 29 2.11 -18.47 5.69
CA ALA A 29 1.69 -19.70 6.37
C ALA A 29 0.40 -20.30 5.78
N LYS A 30 -0.40 -19.51 5.07
CA LYS A 30 -1.59 -19.94 4.30
C LYS A 30 -1.29 -20.24 2.82
N GLY A 31 -0.01 -20.22 2.43
CA GLY A 31 0.40 -20.53 1.07
C GLY A 31 0.25 -19.37 0.07
N HIS A 32 0.09 -18.13 0.56
CA HIS A 32 0.09 -16.95 -0.29
C HIS A 32 1.52 -16.51 -0.62
N SER A 33 1.75 -15.94 -1.80
CA SER A 33 3.01 -15.29 -2.18
C SER A 33 2.94 -13.81 -1.85
N VAL A 34 3.87 -13.30 -1.03
CA VAL A 34 3.86 -11.88 -0.62
C VAL A 34 5.10 -11.16 -1.16
N ARG A 35 4.90 -10.19 -2.05
CA ARG A 35 5.95 -9.31 -2.56
C ARG A 35 5.85 -7.93 -1.91
N VAL A 36 6.92 -7.47 -1.28
CA VAL A 36 7.00 -6.15 -0.63
C VAL A 36 7.87 -5.21 -1.44
N PHE A 37 7.36 -4.00 -1.74
CA PHE A 37 8.15 -2.88 -2.23
C PHE A 37 8.27 -1.81 -1.15
N ASN A 38 9.50 -1.40 -0.84
CA ASN A 38 9.79 -0.34 0.12
C ASN A 38 9.72 1.04 -0.58
N VAL A 39 8.50 1.42 -0.95
CA VAL A 39 8.18 2.65 -1.68
C VAL A 39 8.77 3.90 -0.99
N GLY A 40 8.82 3.89 0.35
CA GLY A 40 9.41 4.97 1.12
C GLY A 40 10.87 5.30 0.79
N ASN A 41 11.60 4.35 0.17
CA ASN A 41 13.02 4.49 -0.20
C ASN A 41 13.24 4.46 -1.73
N MET A 42 12.18 4.37 -2.52
CA MET A 42 12.23 4.35 -3.98
C MET A 42 12.14 5.78 -4.55
N LYS A 43 12.74 5.98 -5.70
CA LYS A 43 12.65 7.27 -6.43
C LYS A 43 11.42 7.24 -7.34
N ILE A 44 10.26 7.56 -6.77
CA ILE A 44 8.99 7.62 -7.49
C ILE A 44 8.47 9.06 -7.45
N ASN A 45 8.37 9.68 -8.62
CA ASN A 45 7.74 11.00 -8.75
C ASN A 45 6.21 10.87 -8.85
N GLY A 46 5.49 11.88 -8.38
CA GLY A 46 4.06 11.97 -8.57
C GLY A 46 3.65 12.05 -10.05
N CYS A 47 2.38 11.81 -10.34
CA CYS A 47 1.84 11.94 -11.70
C CYS A 47 1.96 13.40 -12.18
N LEU A 48 2.40 13.59 -13.43
CA LEU A 48 2.52 14.91 -14.07
C LEU A 48 1.20 15.39 -14.71
N GLY A 49 0.17 14.56 -14.77
CA GLY A 49 -1.09 14.87 -15.48
C GLY A 49 -0.91 15.09 -16.99
N CYS A 50 0.15 14.55 -17.58
CA CYS A 50 0.53 14.83 -18.97
C CYS A 50 -0.24 14.00 -20.01
N GLU A 51 -1.14 13.11 -19.60
CA GLU A 51 -2.00 12.25 -20.44
C GLU A 51 -1.22 11.33 -21.42
N TYR A 52 0.12 11.27 -21.33
CA TYR A 52 0.91 10.43 -22.24
C TYR A 52 0.48 8.97 -22.20
N CYS A 53 0.25 8.42 -20.97
CA CYS A 53 -0.14 7.02 -20.79
C CYS A 53 -1.50 6.66 -21.42
N HIS A 54 -2.41 7.62 -21.55
CA HIS A 54 -3.73 7.43 -22.16
C HIS A 54 -3.79 7.84 -23.64
N THR A 55 -2.68 8.30 -24.19
CA THR A 55 -2.59 8.70 -25.61
C THR A 55 -1.53 7.88 -26.36
N LYS A 56 -0.26 8.30 -26.28
CA LYS A 56 0.85 7.67 -27.01
C LYS A 56 1.52 6.52 -26.25
N GLY A 57 1.30 6.44 -24.94
CA GLY A 57 1.98 5.49 -24.05
C GLY A 57 1.29 4.15 -23.89
N GLU A 58 0.05 3.99 -24.40
CA GLU A 58 -0.69 2.71 -24.35
C GLU A 58 -0.65 2.06 -22.95
N GLY A 59 -0.99 2.84 -21.93
CA GLY A 59 -0.93 2.41 -20.52
C GLY A 59 0.45 2.57 -19.85
N THR A 60 1.49 2.96 -20.60
CA THR A 60 2.85 3.12 -20.07
C THR A 60 3.11 4.57 -19.70
N CYS A 61 3.61 4.83 -18.48
CA CYS A 61 3.98 6.16 -18.06
C CYS A 61 5.26 6.65 -18.75
N VAL A 62 5.29 7.95 -19.10
CA VAL A 62 6.48 8.59 -19.70
C VAL A 62 7.66 8.68 -18.72
N GLN A 63 7.40 8.74 -17.41
CA GLN A 63 8.44 8.86 -16.40
C GLN A 63 9.20 7.53 -16.26
N LYS A 64 10.54 7.61 -16.32
CA LYS A 64 11.47 6.48 -16.20
C LYS A 64 12.10 6.47 -14.81
N ASP A 65 11.28 6.19 -13.80
CA ASP A 65 11.65 6.08 -12.40
C ASP A 65 11.33 4.69 -11.83
N ASP A 66 11.58 4.47 -10.54
CA ASP A 66 11.43 3.15 -9.91
C ASP A 66 9.99 2.61 -9.94
N MET A 67 9.00 3.43 -10.30
CA MET A 67 7.62 2.95 -10.50
C MET A 67 7.53 1.89 -11.62
N GLN A 68 8.49 1.89 -12.57
CA GLN A 68 8.54 0.90 -13.64
C GLN A 68 8.73 -0.53 -13.10
N GLU A 69 9.37 -0.68 -11.93
CA GLU A 69 9.53 -2.00 -11.28
C GLU A 69 8.22 -2.50 -10.66
N ILE A 70 7.32 -1.59 -10.29
CA ILE A 70 6.05 -1.91 -9.58
C ILE A 70 4.92 -2.23 -10.55
N TYR A 71 4.87 -1.58 -11.71
CA TYR A 71 3.78 -1.77 -12.69
C TYR A 71 3.50 -3.25 -13.06
N PRO A 72 4.50 -4.12 -13.29
CA PRO A 72 4.25 -5.53 -13.57
C PRO A 72 3.53 -6.25 -12.43
N TYR A 73 3.79 -5.87 -11.18
CA TYR A 73 3.13 -6.46 -10.02
C TYR A 73 1.71 -5.92 -9.84
N LEU A 74 1.46 -4.65 -10.13
CA LEU A 74 0.10 -4.09 -10.15
C LEU A 74 -0.78 -4.76 -11.20
N ALA A 75 -0.18 -5.22 -12.31
CA ALA A 75 -0.88 -5.92 -13.38
C ALA A 75 -1.16 -7.40 -13.09
N ASN A 76 -0.49 -8.01 -12.09
CA ASN A 76 -0.52 -9.46 -11.88
C ASN A 76 -0.82 -9.87 -10.42
N SER A 77 -1.14 -8.94 -9.55
CA SER A 77 -1.47 -9.25 -8.14
C SER A 77 -2.98 -9.45 -7.96
N ASP A 78 -3.34 -10.40 -7.10
CA ASP A 78 -4.73 -10.66 -6.69
C ASP A 78 -5.16 -9.68 -5.59
N MET A 79 -4.20 -9.23 -4.77
CA MET A 79 -4.44 -8.32 -3.65
C MET A 79 -3.33 -7.28 -3.54
N VAL A 80 -3.70 -6.04 -3.20
CA VAL A 80 -2.75 -4.96 -2.86
C VAL A 80 -2.96 -4.52 -1.41
N VAL A 81 -1.87 -4.47 -0.65
CA VAL A 81 -1.83 -3.91 0.69
C VAL A 81 -1.11 -2.57 0.63
N ILE A 82 -1.80 -1.49 0.97
CA ILE A 82 -1.22 -0.16 1.15
C ILE A 82 -0.84 -0.02 2.62
N ALA A 83 0.44 0.12 2.92
CA ALA A 83 0.96 0.25 4.27
C ALA A 83 1.75 1.57 4.41
N SER A 84 1.29 2.48 5.27
CA SER A 84 1.89 3.81 5.38
C SER A 84 1.93 4.30 6.82
N PRO A 85 3.01 5.00 7.23
CA PRO A 85 2.92 5.87 8.39
C PRO A 85 2.01 7.06 8.06
N ILE A 86 1.40 7.64 9.09
CA ILE A 86 0.68 8.90 8.97
C ILE A 86 1.65 10.05 9.22
N TYR A 87 1.77 10.92 8.24
CA TYR A 87 2.51 12.17 8.32
C TYR A 87 1.55 13.33 8.09
N TYR A 88 1.35 14.13 9.14
CA TYR A 88 0.49 15.29 9.09
C TYR A 88 -0.93 14.99 8.54
N TRP A 89 -1.62 14.01 9.18
CA TRP A 89 -2.97 13.52 8.84
C TRP A 89 -3.13 12.86 7.46
N GLY A 90 -2.04 12.58 6.75
CA GLY A 90 -2.09 11.95 5.42
C GLY A 90 -1.17 10.74 5.31
N PHE A 91 -1.23 10.08 4.17
CA PHE A 91 -0.20 9.12 3.78
C PHE A 91 1.18 9.80 3.73
N SER A 92 2.25 9.01 3.81
CA SER A 92 3.59 9.55 3.51
C SER A 92 3.62 10.13 2.09
N GLY A 93 4.42 11.19 1.88
CA GLY A 93 4.55 11.80 0.55
C GLY A 93 5.00 10.80 -0.51
N GLN A 94 5.84 9.82 -0.15
CA GLN A 94 6.30 8.75 -1.02
C GLN A 94 5.14 7.84 -1.46
N MET A 95 4.24 7.48 -0.52
CA MET A 95 3.05 6.69 -0.84
C MET A 95 2.09 7.48 -1.72
N MET A 96 1.89 8.77 -1.47
CA MET A 96 1.06 9.64 -2.31
C MET A 96 1.61 9.75 -3.73
N SER A 97 2.92 9.90 -3.88
CA SER A 97 3.55 9.90 -5.21
C SER A 97 3.24 8.61 -5.97
N LEU A 98 3.32 7.45 -5.31
CA LEU A 98 2.99 6.16 -5.92
C LEU A 98 1.49 6.07 -6.26
N ILE A 99 0.60 6.41 -5.34
CA ILE A 99 -0.86 6.31 -5.55
C ILE A 99 -1.31 7.10 -6.78
N THR A 100 -0.78 8.31 -6.97
CA THR A 100 -1.10 9.12 -8.15
C THR A 100 -0.64 8.46 -9.47
N ARG A 101 0.31 7.53 -9.41
CA ARG A 101 0.83 6.80 -10.57
C ARG A 101 -0.02 5.56 -10.92
N PHE A 102 -1.02 5.19 -10.11
CA PHE A 102 -2.04 4.22 -10.52
C PHE A 102 -2.84 4.69 -11.74
N TYR A 103 -2.77 5.97 -12.03
CA TYR A 103 -3.39 6.56 -13.22
C TYR A 103 -2.89 5.97 -14.54
N ALA A 104 -1.61 5.57 -14.63
CA ALA A 104 -1.05 5.09 -15.89
C ALA A 104 -1.69 3.77 -16.39
N PRO A 105 -1.81 2.70 -15.58
CA PRO A 105 -2.54 1.51 -15.99
C PRO A 105 -4.07 1.71 -15.95
N GLY A 106 -4.56 2.88 -15.53
CA GLY A 106 -5.96 3.18 -15.30
C GLY A 106 -6.53 2.50 -14.05
N ARG A 107 -6.17 1.25 -13.82
CA ARG A 107 -6.56 0.48 -12.63
C ARG A 107 -5.58 -0.68 -12.46
N PRO A 108 -5.10 -0.97 -11.23
CA PRO A 108 -4.43 -2.23 -10.93
C PRO A 108 -5.34 -3.44 -11.17
N ALA A 109 -4.76 -4.61 -11.47
CA ALA A 109 -5.53 -5.82 -11.73
C ALA A 109 -6.22 -6.37 -10.46
N ALA A 110 -5.64 -6.11 -9.29
CA ALA A 110 -6.17 -6.59 -8.02
C ALA A 110 -7.61 -6.11 -7.76
N ASP A 111 -8.46 -7.03 -7.33
CA ASP A 111 -9.82 -6.75 -6.88
C ASP A 111 -9.97 -6.69 -5.34
N LYS A 112 -8.89 -6.99 -4.61
CA LYS A 112 -8.82 -7.00 -3.15
C LYS A 112 -7.77 -6.03 -2.64
N TYR A 113 -8.12 -5.29 -1.61
CA TYR A 113 -7.21 -4.31 -1.00
C TYR A 113 -7.28 -4.36 0.53
N ALA A 114 -6.15 -4.09 1.19
CA ALA A 114 -6.11 -3.80 2.61
C ALA A 114 -5.29 -2.54 2.89
N LEU A 115 -5.54 -1.92 4.04
CA LEU A 115 -4.88 -0.69 4.46
C LEU A 115 -4.28 -0.88 5.86
N PHE A 116 -2.98 -0.66 5.98
CA PHE A 116 -2.25 -0.66 7.26
C PHE A 116 -1.71 0.73 7.55
N LEU A 117 -2.08 1.31 8.68
CA LEU A 117 -1.67 2.67 9.05
C LEU A 117 -0.99 2.67 10.42
N SER A 118 0.17 3.31 10.51
CA SER A 118 0.89 3.53 11.76
C SER A 118 1.03 5.02 12.06
N SER A 119 0.90 5.41 13.32
CA SER A 119 1.04 6.81 13.73
C SER A 119 1.66 6.95 15.13
N GLY A 120 2.02 8.16 15.50
CA GLY A 120 2.42 8.50 16.87
C GLY A 120 1.21 8.77 17.79
N SER A 121 0.08 9.19 17.24
CA SER A 121 -1.10 9.63 17.99
C SER A 121 -2.39 9.01 17.46
N PRO A 122 -3.41 8.81 18.30
CA PRO A 122 -4.73 8.38 17.86
C PRO A 122 -5.47 9.47 17.08
N GLY A 123 -6.56 9.09 16.36
CA GLY A 123 -7.50 10.05 15.76
C GLY A 123 -7.00 10.76 14.50
N VAL A 124 -5.97 10.23 13.83
CA VAL A 124 -5.34 10.88 12.66
C VAL A 124 -5.59 10.13 11.35
N TYR A 125 -6.56 9.22 11.31
CA TYR A 125 -6.74 8.28 10.20
C TYR A 125 -7.86 8.64 9.22
N ASP A 126 -8.74 9.58 9.57
CA ASP A 126 -9.97 9.84 8.78
C ASP A 126 -9.68 10.22 7.33
N ALA A 127 -8.71 11.11 7.10
CA ALA A 127 -8.38 11.55 5.75
C ALA A 127 -7.82 10.40 4.89
N PRO A 128 -6.75 9.67 5.28
CA PRO A 128 -6.21 8.58 4.46
C PRO A 128 -7.19 7.39 4.32
N VAL A 129 -8.02 7.12 5.33
CA VAL A 129 -9.07 6.09 5.21
C VAL A 129 -10.14 6.51 4.22
N SER A 130 -10.56 7.78 4.23
CA SER A 130 -11.54 8.32 3.27
C SER A 130 -10.99 8.27 1.84
N GLU A 131 -9.73 8.68 1.64
CA GLU A 131 -9.05 8.60 0.35
C GLU A 131 -8.98 7.15 -0.15
N TYR A 132 -8.50 6.23 0.68
CA TYR A 132 -8.45 4.81 0.37
C TYR A 132 -9.81 4.25 -0.05
N LYS A 133 -10.88 4.54 0.71
CA LYS A 133 -12.24 4.09 0.37
C LYS A 133 -12.72 4.66 -0.97
N SER A 134 -12.37 5.91 -1.27
CA SER A 134 -12.71 6.56 -2.54
C SER A 134 -12.00 5.90 -3.72
N ILE A 135 -10.73 5.54 -3.56
CA ILE A 135 -9.95 4.79 -4.56
C ILE A 135 -10.60 3.42 -4.81
N LEU A 136 -10.95 2.68 -3.75
CA LEU A 136 -11.58 1.37 -3.90
C LEU A 136 -12.94 1.46 -4.60
N LYS A 137 -13.73 2.47 -4.26
CA LYS A 137 -15.02 2.72 -4.93
C LYS A 137 -14.83 2.96 -6.43
N PHE A 138 -13.82 3.75 -6.80
CA PHE A 138 -13.47 4.00 -8.20
C PHE A 138 -13.02 2.71 -8.91
N PHE A 139 -12.21 1.88 -8.25
CA PHE A 139 -11.75 0.61 -8.80
C PHE A 139 -12.81 -0.50 -8.81
N GLY A 140 -13.92 -0.35 -8.09
CA GLY A 140 -14.88 -1.43 -7.85
C GLY A 140 -14.25 -2.58 -7.05
N ALA A 141 -13.27 -2.29 -6.20
CA ALA A 141 -12.49 -3.26 -5.46
C ALA A 141 -13.04 -3.50 -4.05
N THR A 142 -12.75 -4.68 -3.51
CA THR A 142 -13.18 -5.11 -2.18
C THR A 142 -12.16 -4.67 -1.12
N ASN A 143 -12.65 -4.03 -0.05
CA ASN A 143 -11.85 -3.78 1.15
C ASN A 143 -11.79 -5.06 2.00
N MET A 144 -10.60 -5.65 2.15
CA MET A 144 -10.36 -6.84 2.97
C MET A 144 -10.16 -6.49 4.44
N GLY A 145 -9.72 -5.27 4.76
CA GLY A 145 -9.53 -4.80 6.12
C GLY A 145 -8.73 -3.50 6.20
N ILE A 146 -8.94 -2.78 7.29
CA ILE A 146 -8.17 -1.60 7.66
C ILE A 146 -7.67 -1.81 9.08
N ILE A 147 -6.35 -1.87 9.27
CA ILE A 147 -5.74 -2.01 10.58
C ILE A 147 -4.91 -0.78 10.88
N THR A 148 -5.14 -0.20 12.05
CA THR A 148 -4.42 1.00 12.51
C THR A 148 -3.71 0.72 13.83
N ALA A 149 -2.57 1.36 14.05
CA ALA A 149 -1.83 1.30 15.30
C ALA A 149 -1.15 2.64 15.60
N TYR A 150 -1.11 3.04 16.87
CA TYR A 150 -0.48 4.30 17.28
C TYR A 150 0.38 4.14 18.55
N GLY A 151 1.32 5.06 18.75
CA GLY A 151 2.17 5.10 19.95
C GLY A 151 2.82 3.75 20.23
N ASP A 152 2.78 3.31 21.47
CA ASP A 152 3.38 2.05 21.91
C ASP A 152 2.66 0.80 21.38
N GLN A 153 1.39 0.92 20.99
CA GLN A 153 0.64 -0.17 20.37
C GLN A 153 1.30 -0.68 19.09
N ASN A 154 2.01 0.18 18.37
CA ASN A 154 2.66 -0.19 17.11
C ASN A 154 3.59 -1.41 17.22
N GLN A 155 4.16 -1.65 18.41
CA GLN A 155 5.10 -2.74 18.65
C GLN A 155 4.58 -3.75 19.70
N SER A 156 3.33 -3.60 20.17
CA SER A 156 2.75 -4.55 21.14
C SER A 156 2.54 -5.92 20.50
N GLU A 157 2.73 -6.98 21.28
CA GLU A 157 2.50 -8.37 20.83
C GLU A 157 1.06 -8.57 20.34
N GLU A 158 0.08 -7.96 21.04
CA GLU A 158 -1.33 -8.01 20.68
C GLU A 158 -1.56 -7.43 19.26
N LYS A 159 -1.00 -6.24 18.98
CA LYS A 159 -1.18 -5.57 17.71
C LYS A 159 -0.44 -6.32 16.58
N LEU A 160 0.76 -6.80 16.80
CA LEU A 160 1.49 -7.60 15.82
C LEU A 160 0.75 -8.92 15.54
N LYS A 161 0.16 -9.54 16.58
CA LYS A 161 -0.70 -10.70 16.41
C LYS A 161 -1.93 -10.39 15.53
N GLU A 162 -2.57 -9.23 15.69
CA GLU A 162 -3.70 -8.80 14.84
C GLU A 162 -3.32 -8.78 13.35
N PHE A 163 -2.14 -8.21 13.01
CA PHE A 163 -1.64 -8.22 11.64
C PHE A 163 -1.35 -9.64 11.12
N LYS A 164 -0.77 -10.49 11.96
CA LYS A 164 -0.52 -11.90 11.61
C LYS A 164 -1.82 -12.67 11.43
N ASP A 165 -2.77 -12.52 12.33
CA ASP A 165 -4.09 -13.18 12.26
C ASP A 165 -4.85 -12.73 11.02
N PHE A 166 -4.75 -11.45 10.62
CA PHE A 166 -5.32 -10.98 9.37
C PHE A 166 -4.70 -11.72 8.17
N GLY A 167 -3.38 -11.90 8.14
CA GLY A 167 -2.72 -12.71 7.11
C GLY A 167 -3.17 -14.18 7.11
N LEU A 168 -3.39 -14.76 8.29
CA LEU A 168 -3.89 -16.13 8.44
C LEU A 168 -5.37 -16.29 8.02
N SER A 169 -6.14 -15.21 7.99
CA SER A 169 -7.57 -15.23 7.63
C SER A 169 -7.84 -15.16 6.13
N LEU A 170 -6.82 -14.89 5.32
CA LEU A 170 -6.93 -14.81 3.86
C LEU A 170 -7.00 -16.20 3.24
#